data_39daffaf502b13719d5ac031aded98c4
#
_entry.id   39daffaf502b13719d5ac031aded98c4
#
_cell.length_a   1.000
_cell.length_b   1.000
_cell.length_c   1.000
_cell.angle_alpha   90.00
_cell.angle_beta   90.00
_cell.angle_gamma   90.00
#
_symmetry.space_group_name_H-M   'P 1'
#
loop_
_entity.id
_entity.type
_entity.pdbx_description
1 polymer ?
#
loop_
_entity_poly.entity_id
_entity_poly.type
_entity_poly.pdbx_seq_one_letter_code
_entity_poly.pdbx_strand_id
1 'polypeptide(L)'
;MPFTPSGRRARRVTLSLVGFLGAAVLVAGCSSGGSGGGAPSGDYTPADKDLKAEITYGLWDQAQVAAIDANIKQFNKEYPNITVNVNVTPWASYWSKLQTQASSDTLPDLFWLNGPNFQIYASNGKVEPITGEVKADAIDPKNYPSALNDLYSLDGVQYGVPKDFDTIGVWINTALFDQAGVALPADGWTWKDFETAAQTISTNLKDQGIYGAAGGMDGQTTYYNTILQAGGEVINADQTKSGYDSPESQDGLQFWTDLIANGSSPSMQQLTDTPADQWFTSGKLAMYWGGSWVRPLVGESPVADTTKAVPLPIGKEQATVIHGVSNVVASASKNKQAAQALQVFLASKKAQQEQGDLGAIIPAYTGTQQSFVDSYPNMNLQVFLDALDYAKPLPVSKDTAAWNALETELLPDAFSGDKPVKDVAKDLADQMNAVLAK
;
A
#
# COMPACT_ATOMS: atom_id res chain seq x y z
N MET A 1 18.67 9.12 57.19
CA MET A 1 18.65 7.91 58.02
C MET A 1 18.74 6.71 57.07
N PRO A 2 19.78 5.90 57.17
CA PRO A 2 19.99 4.78 56.28
C PRO A 2 19.45 3.49 56.90
N PHE A 3 18.95 2.58 56.09
CA PHE A 3 18.81 1.17 56.46
C PHE A 3 19.44 0.26 55.41
N THR A 4 20.37 -0.52 55.90
CA THR A 4 21.19 -1.51 55.24
C THR A 4 20.51 -2.90 55.18
N PRO A 5 21.06 -3.87 54.43
CA PRO A 5 20.37 -5.05 53.91
C PRO A 5 20.66 -6.31 54.74
N SER A 6 19.78 -7.29 54.62
CA SER A 6 20.07 -8.69 55.00
C SER A 6 19.27 -9.60 54.09
N GLY A 7 19.68 -10.75 53.60
CA GLY A 7 20.71 -11.69 53.94
C GLY A 7 20.32 -13.00 53.23
N ARG A 8 21.32 -13.61 52.58
CA ARG A 8 21.30 -14.87 51.82
C ARG A 8 20.61 -16.05 52.56
N ARG A 9 19.93 -16.92 51.79
CA ARG A 9 20.04 -18.38 52.03
C ARG A 9 19.90 -19.16 50.73
N ALA A 10 21.02 -19.76 50.34
CA ALA A 10 21.11 -20.83 49.35
C ALA A 10 20.52 -22.12 49.89
N ARG A 11 19.75 -22.84 49.10
CA ARG A 11 19.47 -24.26 49.33
C ARG A 11 19.96 -25.07 48.15
N ARG A 12 21.02 -25.83 48.43
CA ARG A 12 21.49 -26.95 47.63
C ARG A 12 20.49 -28.08 47.73
N VAL A 13 20.09 -28.70 46.63
CA VAL A 13 19.45 -30.02 46.63
C VAL A 13 20.24 -30.92 45.69
N THR A 14 20.55 -32.05 46.23
CA THR A 14 21.49 -33.09 45.79
C THR A 14 20.92 -33.93 44.63
N LEU A 15 21.83 -34.35 43.73
CA LEU A 15 21.57 -35.39 42.74
C LEU A 15 21.33 -36.74 43.42
N SER A 16 20.37 -37.49 42.86
CA SER A 16 20.33 -38.95 43.01
C SER A 16 20.21 -39.59 41.60
N LEU A 17 21.28 -40.26 41.23
CA LEU A 17 21.31 -41.21 40.12
C LEU A 17 20.55 -42.49 40.52
N VAL A 18 19.61 -42.92 39.66
CA VAL A 18 19.20 -44.33 39.65
C VAL A 18 19.25 -44.81 38.19
N GLY A 19 20.12 -45.72 37.90
CA GLY A 19 20.24 -46.37 36.62
C GLY A 19 19.24 -47.49 36.51
N PHE A 20 18.68 -47.68 35.30
CA PHE A 20 18.07 -48.93 34.85
C PHE A 20 18.52 -49.26 33.44
N LEU A 21 19.23 -50.40 33.35
CA LEU A 21 19.52 -51.11 32.09
C LEU A 21 18.25 -51.81 31.61
N GLY A 22 18.03 -51.79 30.31
CA GLY A 22 17.03 -52.70 29.71
C GLY A 22 16.78 -52.50 28.20
N ALA A 23 17.46 -53.37 27.45
CA ALA A 23 17.06 -53.93 26.16
C ALA A 23 16.93 -53.05 24.90
N ALA A 24 17.92 -53.21 24.03
CA ALA A 24 17.90 -52.84 22.63
C ALA A 24 16.89 -53.69 21.84
N VAL A 25 16.00 -53.06 21.07
CA VAL A 25 15.36 -53.68 19.92
C VAL A 25 15.70 -52.82 18.70
N LEU A 26 16.56 -53.32 17.84
CA LEU A 26 16.86 -52.82 16.51
C LEU A 26 15.67 -53.09 15.61
N VAL A 27 14.96 -52.03 15.21
CA VAL A 27 14.11 -52.06 14.01
C VAL A 27 14.77 -51.09 13.02
N ALA A 28 15.47 -51.68 12.07
CA ALA A 28 15.95 -51.01 10.88
C ALA A 28 14.75 -50.63 9.99
N GLY A 29 14.33 -49.39 10.06
CA GLY A 29 13.40 -48.74 9.14
C GLY A 29 14.17 -47.76 8.29
N CYS A 30 14.63 -48.15 7.12
CA CYS A 30 15.09 -47.24 6.09
C CYS A 30 13.90 -46.38 5.65
N SER A 31 13.86 -45.14 6.14
CA SER A 31 13.09 -44.10 5.50
C SER A 31 14.06 -43.01 5.07
N SER A 32 14.40 -43.03 3.79
CA SER A 32 15.05 -41.97 3.06
C SER A 32 14.08 -40.77 3.05
N GLY A 33 14.12 -39.94 4.09
CA GLY A 33 13.45 -38.67 4.15
C GLY A 33 14.26 -37.66 3.35
N GLY A 34 14.01 -37.54 2.07
CA GLY A 34 14.37 -36.38 1.31
C GLY A 34 13.59 -35.19 1.89
N SER A 35 14.28 -34.25 2.50
CA SER A 35 13.76 -32.91 2.81
C SER A 35 13.63 -32.12 1.49
N GLY A 36 12.66 -32.49 0.68
CA GLY A 36 12.10 -31.59 -0.31
C GLY A 36 11.16 -30.65 0.47
N GLY A 37 11.57 -29.41 0.69
CA GLY A 37 10.68 -28.37 1.11
C GLY A 37 9.63 -28.20 0.01
N GLY A 38 8.49 -28.88 0.13
CA GLY A 38 7.33 -28.65 -0.71
C GLY A 38 6.85 -27.21 -0.43
N ALA A 39 6.56 -26.48 -1.50
CA ALA A 39 5.89 -25.17 -1.36
C ALA A 39 4.65 -25.35 -0.46
N PRO A 40 4.37 -24.36 0.41
CA PRO A 40 3.21 -24.38 1.29
C PRO A 40 1.96 -24.69 0.45
N SER A 41 1.30 -25.79 0.73
CA SER A 41 0.04 -26.13 0.07
C SER A 41 -1.08 -25.47 0.85
N GLY A 42 -1.66 -24.41 0.29
CA GLY A 42 -2.91 -23.85 0.85
C GLY A 42 -4.00 -24.94 0.73
N ASP A 43 -4.63 -25.24 1.85
CA ASP A 43 -5.79 -26.12 1.86
C ASP A 43 -7.02 -25.33 1.44
N TYR A 44 -7.70 -25.79 0.39
CA TYR A 44 -8.95 -25.20 -0.08
C TYR A 44 -10.03 -26.28 -0.23
N THR A 45 -11.17 -25.97 0.37
CA THR A 45 -12.40 -26.71 0.15
C THR A 45 -13.51 -25.71 -0.13
N PRO A 46 -14.19 -25.79 -1.28
CA PRO A 46 -15.31 -24.90 -1.57
C PRO A 46 -16.32 -24.88 -0.42
N ALA A 47 -16.78 -23.70 -0.05
CA ALA A 47 -17.77 -23.58 1.01
C ALA A 47 -19.11 -24.16 0.57
N ASP A 48 -19.76 -24.87 1.48
CA ASP A 48 -21.16 -25.23 1.29
C ASP A 48 -22.03 -23.98 1.29
N LYS A 49 -23.04 -23.93 0.42
CA LYS A 49 -23.98 -22.79 0.35
C LYS A 49 -24.75 -22.57 1.65
N ASP A 50 -24.91 -23.62 2.44
CA ASP A 50 -25.58 -23.60 3.74
C ASP A 50 -24.63 -23.33 4.91
N LEU A 51 -23.32 -23.14 4.66
CA LEU A 51 -22.32 -22.86 5.69
C LEU A 51 -22.73 -21.66 6.52
N LYS A 52 -22.77 -21.85 7.84
CA LYS A 52 -23.03 -20.78 8.82
C LYS A 52 -21.72 -20.33 9.42
N ALA A 53 -21.38 -19.07 9.22
CA ALA A 53 -20.18 -18.47 9.76
C ALA A 53 -20.36 -16.97 9.97
N GLU A 54 -19.54 -16.43 10.85
CA GLU A 54 -19.36 -14.99 11.03
C GLU A 54 -17.88 -14.70 10.83
N ILE A 55 -17.56 -13.86 9.85
CA ILE A 55 -16.20 -13.49 9.49
C ILE A 55 -15.98 -11.99 9.58
N THR A 56 -14.73 -11.61 9.83
CA THR A 56 -14.28 -10.23 9.88
C THR A 56 -13.51 -9.89 8.61
N TYR A 57 -13.82 -8.74 7.99
CA TYR A 57 -13.10 -8.22 6.85
C TYR A 57 -12.44 -6.88 7.18
N GLY A 58 -11.11 -6.88 7.30
CA GLY A 58 -10.29 -5.74 7.69
C GLY A 58 -9.85 -4.89 6.50
N LEU A 59 -10.07 -3.58 6.55
CA LEU A 59 -9.65 -2.63 5.53
C LEU A 59 -9.36 -1.25 6.13
N TRP A 60 -8.76 -0.34 5.35
CA TRP A 60 -8.38 0.99 5.87
C TRP A 60 -9.13 2.16 5.24
N ASP A 61 -9.79 1.99 4.09
CA ASP A 61 -10.39 3.09 3.34
C ASP A 61 -11.90 3.13 3.50
N GLN A 62 -12.38 4.13 4.26
CA GLN A 62 -13.81 4.36 4.49
C GLN A 62 -14.55 4.72 3.19
N ALA A 63 -13.89 5.39 2.24
CA ALA A 63 -14.54 5.82 1.00
C ALA A 63 -14.90 4.65 0.07
N GLN A 64 -14.25 3.49 0.22
CA GLN A 64 -14.55 2.30 -0.56
C GLN A 64 -15.62 1.39 0.08
N VAL A 65 -16.06 1.67 1.31
CA VAL A 65 -16.98 0.78 2.06
C VAL A 65 -18.31 0.56 1.30
N ALA A 66 -18.86 1.58 0.67
CA ALA A 66 -20.10 1.44 -0.08
C ALA A 66 -20.00 0.38 -1.22
N ALA A 67 -18.87 0.34 -1.91
CA ALA A 67 -18.62 -0.65 -2.96
C ALA A 67 -18.35 -2.06 -2.37
N ILE A 68 -17.68 -2.14 -1.23
CA ILE A 68 -17.47 -3.40 -0.50
C ILE A 68 -18.82 -3.95 -0.01
N ASP A 69 -19.70 -3.12 0.54
CA ASP A 69 -21.04 -3.53 0.99
C ASP A 69 -21.89 -4.01 -0.18
N ALA A 70 -21.79 -3.38 -1.36
CA ALA A 70 -22.46 -3.84 -2.57
C ALA A 70 -22.00 -5.27 -2.94
N ASN A 71 -20.68 -5.52 -2.94
CA ASN A 71 -20.12 -6.85 -3.18
C ASN A 71 -20.58 -7.86 -2.11
N ILE A 72 -20.56 -7.51 -0.83
CA ILE A 72 -21.04 -8.39 0.26
C ILE A 72 -22.51 -8.73 0.08
N LYS A 73 -23.34 -7.75 -0.31
CA LYS A 73 -24.75 -7.99 -0.61
C LYS A 73 -24.94 -8.97 -1.78
N GLN A 74 -24.07 -8.97 -2.80
CA GLN A 74 -24.08 -9.95 -3.88
C GLN A 74 -23.58 -11.31 -3.39
N PHE A 75 -22.50 -11.36 -2.61
CA PHE A 75 -21.97 -12.56 -1.97
C PHE A 75 -23.03 -13.26 -1.14
N ASN A 76 -23.79 -12.53 -0.34
CA ASN A 76 -24.84 -13.09 0.53
C ASN A 76 -26.06 -13.65 -0.24
N LYS A 77 -26.20 -13.39 -1.57
CA LYS A 77 -27.17 -14.13 -2.40
C LYS A 77 -26.73 -15.57 -2.64
N GLU A 78 -25.41 -15.81 -2.62
CA GLU A 78 -24.83 -17.15 -2.82
C GLU A 78 -24.60 -17.89 -1.49
N TYR A 79 -24.24 -17.15 -0.44
CA TYR A 79 -23.93 -17.62 0.90
C TYR A 79 -24.76 -16.90 1.96
N PRO A 80 -26.08 -17.16 2.04
CA PRO A 80 -27.00 -16.35 2.87
C PRO A 80 -26.77 -16.47 4.37
N ASN A 81 -26.02 -17.48 4.81
CA ASN A 81 -25.76 -17.77 6.22
C ASN A 81 -24.34 -17.33 6.67
N ILE A 82 -23.56 -16.72 5.77
CA ILE A 82 -22.26 -16.13 6.14
C ILE A 82 -22.48 -14.64 6.41
N THR A 83 -22.24 -14.23 7.66
CA THR A 83 -22.22 -12.81 8.04
C THR A 83 -20.81 -12.25 7.85
N VAL A 84 -20.67 -11.13 7.16
CA VAL A 84 -19.39 -10.43 6.96
C VAL A 84 -19.40 -9.12 7.74
N ASN A 85 -18.53 -8.98 8.73
CA ASN A 85 -18.34 -7.77 9.51
C ASN A 85 -17.17 -6.96 8.96
N VAL A 86 -17.44 -5.86 8.30
CA VAL A 86 -16.42 -4.95 7.78
C VAL A 86 -15.85 -4.11 8.91
N ASN A 87 -14.52 -4.19 9.09
CA ASN A 87 -13.79 -3.45 10.11
C ASN A 87 -12.87 -2.43 9.47
N VAL A 88 -13.27 -1.16 9.45
CA VAL A 88 -12.43 -0.07 8.95
C VAL A 88 -11.49 0.40 10.06
N THR A 89 -10.21 0.45 9.76
CA THR A 89 -9.19 1.04 10.63
C THR A 89 -8.45 2.09 9.83
N PRO A 90 -8.45 3.37 10.22
CA PRO A 90 -7.76 4.41 9.47
C PRO A 90 -6.31 4.07 9.17
N TRP A 91 -5.80 4.46 7.99
CA TRP A 91 -4.45 4.18 7.50
C TRP A 91 -3.36 4.41 8.56
N ALA A 92 -3.40 5.55 9.25
CA ALA A 92 -2.40 5.92 10.26
C ALA A 92 -2.24 4.89 11.41
N SER A 93 -3.26 4.06 11.68
CA SER A 93 -3.25 3.05 12.75
C SER A 93 -3.41 1.62 12.23
N TYR A 94 -3.66 1.44 10.95
CA TYR A 94 -3.94 0.12 10.37
C TYR A 94 -2.77 -0.85 10.57
N TRP A 95 -1.57 -0.45 10.18
CA TRP A 95 -0.39 -1.32 10.23
C TRP A 95 0.05 -1.67 11.64
N SER A 96 0.03 -0.72 12.58
CA SER A 96 0.37 -0.99 14.00
C SER A 96 -0.65 -1.92 14.66
N LYS A 97 -1.94 -1.76 14.35
CA LYS A 97 -3.00 -2.66 14.82
C LYS A 97 -2.83 -4.05 14.20
N LEU A 98 -2.59 -4.14 12.88
CA LEU A 98 -2.44 -5.41 12.18
C LEU A 98 -1.22 -6.19 12.69
N GLN A 99 -0.11 -5.51 12.96
CA GLN A 99 1.09 -6.12 13.54
C GLN A 99 0.82 -6.69 14.96
N THR A 100 0.09 -5.96 15.78
CA THR A 100 -0.33 -6.44 17.11
C THR A 100 -1.22 -7.67 16.98
N GLN A 101 -2.18 -7.66 16.05
CA GLN A 101 -3.08 -8.77 15.79
C GLN A 101 -2.34 -9.99 15.22
N ALA A 102 -1.35 -9.78 14.32
CA ALA A 102 -0.51 -10.86 13.80
C ALA A 102 0.30 -11.55 14.90
N SER A 103 0.81 -10.77 15.86
CA SER A 103 1.59 -11.30 16.99
C SER A 103 0.74 -12.13 17.96
N SER A 104 -0.57 -11.89 18.01
CA SER A 104 -1.53 -12.58 18.90
C SER A 104 -2.44 -13.57 18.19
N ASP A 105 -2.21 -13.84 16.88
CA ASP A 105 -3.06 -14.67 16.03
C ASP A 105 -4.55 -14.26 16.02
N THR A 106 -4.79 -12.95 16.02
CA THR A 106 -6.13 -12.33 16.03
C THR A 106 -6.36 -11.42 14.81
N LEU A 107 -5.65 -11.67 13.70
CA LEU A 107 -5.91 -10.99 12.43
C LEU A 107 -7.36 -11.15 12.00
N PRO A 108 -7.95 -10.19 11.28
CA PRO A 108 -9.24 -10.41 10.60
C PRO A 108 -9.19 -11.64 9.71
N ASP A 109 -10.32 -12.34 9.56
CA ASP A 109 -10.39 -13.56 8.74
C ASP A 109 -9.98 -13.31 7.28
N LEU A 110 -10.42 -12.19 6.72
CA LEU A 110 -10.00 -11.64 5.44
C LEU A 110 -9.55 -10.18 5.66
N PHE A 111 -8.49 -9.73 4.98
CA PHE A 111 -8.05 -8.35 5.14
C PHE A 111 -7.26 -7.84 3.94
N TRP A 112 -7.14 -6.52 3.85
CA TRP A 112 -6.33 -5.87 2.84
C TRP A 112 -4.86 -5.89 3.22
N LEU A 113 -4.03 -6.19 2.22
CA LEU A 113 -2.58 -6.18 2.37
C LEU A 113 -1.96 -5.51 1.13
N ASN A 114 -1.04 -4.59 1.37
CA ASN A 114 -0.31 -3.91 0.32
C ASN A 114 1.09 -4.50 0.11
N GLY A 115 1.73 -4.21 -1.02
CA GLY A 115 3.05 -4.73 -1.38
C GLY A 115 4.13 -4.49 -0.31
N PRO A 116 4.30 -3.25 0.24
CA PRO A 116 5.31 -2.97 1.26
C PRO A 116 5.23 -3.83 2.51
N ASN A 117 4.05 -4.27 2.89
CA ASN A 117 3.83 -5.07 4.10
C ASN A 117 3.64 -6.56 3.81
N PHE A 118 3.40 -6.95 2.56
CA PHE A 118 3.06 -8.33 2.22
C PHE A 118 4.12 -9.35 2.68
N GLN A 119 5.39 -9.09 2.37
CA GLN A 119 6.44 -10.09 2.58
C GLN A 119 6.63 -10.47 4.05
N ILE A 120 6.47 -9.51 4.98
CA ILE A 120 6.59 -9.80 6.42
C ILE A 120 5.47 -10.72 6.91
N TYR A 121 4.24 -10.59 6.38
CA TYR A 121 3.13 -11.47 6.76
C TYR A 121 3.27 -12.85 6.12
N ALA A 122 3.64 -12.93 4.85
CA ALA A 122 3.82 -14.18 4.14
C ALA A 122 4.99 -15.00 4.71
N SER A 123 6.16 -14.38 4.91
CA SER A 123 7.35 -15.05 5.46
C SER A 123 7.18 -15.56 6.89
N ASN A 124 6.32 -14.90 7.67
CA ASN A 124 5.97 -15.32 9.03
C ASN A 124 4.75 -16.27 9.09
N GLY A 125 4.27 -16.76 7.95
CA GLY A 125 3.15 -17.71 7.88
C GLY A 125 1.83 -17.18 8.42
N LYS A 126 1.60 -15.85 8.33
CA LYS A 126 0.39 -15.19 8.85
C LYS A 126 -0.76 -15.14 7.85
N VAL A 127 -0.48 -15.42 6.58
CA VAL A 127 -1.46 -15.45 5.49
C VAL A 127 -1.44 -16.79 4.77
N GLU A 128 -2.60 -17.21 4.29
CA GLU A 128 -2.77 -18.47 3.56
C GLU A 128 -2.34 -18.30 2.10
N PRO A 129 -1.62 -19.28 1.51
CA PRO A 129 -1.40 -19.31 0.07
C PRO A 129 -2.69 -19.67 -0.67
N ILE A 130 -2.90 -19.06 -1.85
CA ILE A 130 -4.07 -19.35 -2.70
C ILE A 130 -3.88 -20.57 -3.61
N THR A 131 -2.87 -21.39 -3.35
CA THR A 131 -2.53 -22.55 -4.18
C THR A 131 -3.68 -23.55 -4.30
N GLY A 132 -4.48 -23.69 -3.24
CA GLY A 132 -5.65 -24.57 -3.23
C GLY A 132 -6.76 -24.07 -4.13
N GLU A 133 -7.08 -22.79 -4.06
CA GLU A 133 -8.08 -22.09 -4.89
C GLU A 133 -7.70 -22.14 -6.38
N VAL A 134 -6.41 -21.98 -6.69
CA VAL A 134 -5.90 -22.08 -8.06
C VAL A 134 -6.00 -23.52 -8.59
N LYS A 135 -5.62 -24.51 -7.78
CA LYS A 135 -5.74 -25.94 -8.17
C LYS A 135 -7.20 -26.40 -8.38
N ALA A 136 -8.13 -25.75 -7.68
CA ALA A 136 -9.56 -26.02 -7.79
C ALA A 136 -10.26 -25.19 -8.89
N ASP A 137 -9.50 -24.43 -9.69
CA ASP A 137 -10.00 -23.49 -10.71
C ASP A 137 -10.98 -22.45 -10.14
N ALA A 138 -10.90 -22.17 -8.83
CA ALA A 138 -11.72 -21.17 -8.17
C ALA A 138 -11.16 -19.73 -8.37
N ILE A 139 -9.83 -19.63 -8.51
CA ILE A 139 -9.10 -18.42 -8.86
C ILE A 139 -8.14 -18.74 -10.00
N ASP A 140 -8.21 -17.99 -11.11
CA ASP A 140 -7.22 -18.09 -12.18
C ASP A 140 -6.33 -16.84 -12.18
N PRO A 141 -5.04 -16.94 -11.79
CA PRO A 141 -4.10 -15.81 -11.79
C PRO A 141 -3.91 -15.15 -13.16
N LYS A 142 -4.21 -15.84 -14.27
CA LYS A 142 -4.11 -15.29 -15.63
C LYS A 142 -5.13 -14.18 -15.90
N ASN A 143 -6.15 -14.08 -15.06
CA ASN A 143 -7.12 -13.00 -15.14
C ASN A 143 -6.59 -11.66 -14.62
N TYR A 144 -5.37 -11.63 -14.10
CA TYR A 144 -4.74 -10.45 -13.51
C TYR A 144 -3.39 -10.16 -14.18
N PRO A 145 -2.93 -8.90 -14.23
CA PRO A 145 -1.57 -8.58 -14.67
C PRO A 145 -0.52 -9.34 -13.84
N SER A 146 0.46 -9.95 -14.50
CA SER A 146 1.50 -10.75 -13.81
C SER A 146 2.25 -9.94 -12.76
N ALA A 147 2.57 -8.67 -13.06
CA ALA A 147 3.24 -7.78 -12.12
C ALA A 147 2.47 -7.59 -10.80
N LEU A 148 1.13 -7.61 -10.84
CA LEU A 148 0.30 -7.55 -9.61
C LEU A 148 0.30 -8.88 -8.86
N ASN A 149 0.29 -10.02 -9.57
CA ASN A 149 0.42 -11.32 -8.92
C ASN A 149 1.79 -11.47 -8.23
N ASP A 150 2.85 -10.98 -8.87
CA ASP A 150 4.22 -11.03 -8.34
C ASP A 150 4.37 -10.22 -7.04
N LEU A 151 3.67 -9.08 -6.91
CA LEU A 151 3.64 -8.28 -5.67
C LEU A 151 3.13 -9.07 -4.45
N TYR A 152 2.29 -10.08 -4.66
CA TYR A 152 1.68 -10.90 -3.61
C TYR A 152 2.14 -12.35 -3.64
N SER A 153 3.34 -12.56 -4.19
CA SER A 153 4.01 -13.86 -4.24
C SER A 153 5.31 -13.84 -3.43
N LEU A 154 5.60 -14.92 -2.74
CA LEU A 154 6.85 -15.15 -2.02
C LEU A 154 7.39 -16.52 -2.42
N ASP A 155 8.65 -16.60 -2.86
CA ASP A 155 9.32 -17.83 -3.28
C ASP A 155 8.49 -18.64 -4.32
N GLY A 156 7.82 -17.94 -5.24
CA GLY A 156 6.99 -18.54 -6.30
C GLY A 156 5.61 -19.04 -5.85
N VAL A 157 5.22 -18.75 -4.61
CA VAL A 157 3.89 -19.04 -4.06
C VAL A 157 3.09 -17.77 -3.92
N GLN A 158 1.90 -17.71 -4.52
CA GLN A 158 0.98 -16.57 -4.39
C GLN A 158 0.07 -16.74 -3.17
N TYR A 159 -0.12 -15.64 -2.42
CA TYR A 159 -0.93 -15.56 -1.19
C TYR A 159 -2.08 -14.59 -1.31
N GLY A 160 -1.89 -13.49 -2.02
CA GLY A 160 -2.90 -12.46 -2.18
C GLY A 160 -3.54 -12.49 -3.57
N VAL A 161 -4.84 -12.18 -3.62
CA VAL A 161 -5.54 -11.94 -4.88
C VAL A 161 -5.60 -10.44 -5.10
N PRO A 162 -5.00 -9.91 -6.19
CA PRO A 162 -5.09 -8.49 -6.49
C PRO A 162 -6.55 -8.04 -6.59
N LYS A 163 -6.92 -7.03 -5.80
CA LYS A 163 -8.26 -6.45 -5.86
C LYS A 163 -8.31 -5.25 -6.81
N ASP A 164 -7.23 -4.48 -6.85
CA ASP A 164 -7.08 -3.28 -7.65
C ASP A 164 -5.64 -3.07 -8.05
N PHE A 165 -5.42 -2.05 -8.85
CA PHE A 165 -4.15 -1.38 -8.99
C PHE A 165 -4.37 0.13 -9.07
N ASP A 166 -3.30 0.87 -8.92
CA ASP A 166 -3.29 2.31 -9.01
C ASP A 166 -2.01 2.82 -9.67
N THR A 167 -2.13 3.95 -10.31
CA THR A 167 -1.04 4.81 -10.77
C THR A 167 -1.27 6.20 -10.21
N ILE A 168 -0.29 7.06 -10.26
CA ILE A 168 -0.38 8.42 -9.73
C ILE A 168 -0.63 9.41 -10.85
N GLY A 169 -1.52 10.34 -10.59
CA GLY A 169 -1.81 11.50 -11.42
C GLY A 169 -1.86 12.77 -10.59
N VAL A 170 -2.11 13.90 -11.22
CA VAL A 170 -2.38 15.16 -10.53
C VAL A 170 -3.88 15.45 -10.60
N TRP A 171 -4.52 15.51 -9.45
CA TRP A 171 -5.86 16.05 -9.30
C TRP A 171 -5.77 17.58 -9.27
N ILE A 172 -6.44 18.25 -10.21
CA ILE A 172 -6.42 19.70 -10.32
C ILE A 172 -7.80 20.28 -10.05
N ASN A 173 -7.84 21.41 -9.34
CA ASN A 173 -9.06 22.20 -9.16
C ASN A 173 -9.08 23.32 -10.22
N THR A 174 -9.83 23.11 -11.30
CA THR A 174 -9.88 24.00 -12.46
C THR A 174 -10.39 25.42 -12.11
N ALA A 175 -11.23 25.55 -11.09
CA ALA A 175 -11.71 26.86 -10.64
C ALA A 175 -10.59 27.70 -10.01
N LEU A 176 -9.62 27.08 -9.31
CA LEU A 176 -8.49 27.81 -8.74
C LEU A 176 -7.48 28.23 -9.81
N PHE A 177 -7.32 27.45 -10.89
CA PHE A 177 -6.54 27.83 -12.06
C PHE A 177 -7.14 29.07 -12.74
N ASP A 178 -8.45 29.04 -13.00
CA ASP A 178 -9.16 30.18 -13.61
C ASP A 178 -9.06 31.44 -12.72
N GLN A 179 -9.33 31.28 -11.42
CA GLN A 179 -9.26 32.39 -10.46
C GLN A 179 -7.86 33.00 -10.35
N ALA A 180 -6.81 32.20 -10.49
CA ALA A 180 -5.43 32.65 -10.46
C ALA A 180 -4.96 33.21 -11.82
N GLY A 181 -5.74 33.03 -12.90
CA GLY A 181 -5.35 33.39 -14.26
C GLY A 181 -4.25 32.48 -14.83
N VAL A 182 -4.21 31.23 -14.41
CA VAL A 182 -3.23 30.21 -14.84
C VAL A 182 -3.90 29.26 -15.81
N ALA A 183 -3.26 28.97 -16.95
CA ALA A 183 -3.76 28.00 -17.91
C ALA A 183 -3.72 26.59 -17.33
N LEU A 184 -4.69 25.74 -17.69
CA LEU A 184 -4.68 24.32 -17.32
C LEU A 184 -3.46 23.63 -17.95
N PRO A 185 -2.92 22.58 -17.30
CA PRO A 185 -1.83 21.78 -17.83
C PRO A 185 -2.13 21.27 -19.24
N ALA A 186 -1.17 21.44 -20.15
CA ALA A 186 -1.21 20.85 -21.48
C ALA A 186 -0.58 19.46 -21.50
N ASP A 187 -0.84 18.67 -22.54
CA ASP A 187 -0.17 17.39 -22.74
C ASP A 187 1.36 17.58 -22.79
N GLY A 188 2.07 16.73 -22.08
CA GLY A 188 3.52 16.77 -22.02
C GLY A 188 4.09 17.90 -21.15
N TRP A 189 3.29 18.48 -20.25
CA TRP A 189 3.79 19.48 -19.30
C TRP A 189 4.92 18.93 -18.43
N THR A 190 5.79 19.83 -17.98
CA THR A 190 7.04 19.47 -17.30
C THR A 190 7.03 19.87 -15.83
N TRP A 191 8.03 19.43 -15.06
CA TRP A 191 8.27 19.92 -13.69
C TRP A 191 8.29 21.44 -13.64
N LYS A 192 8.95 22.09 -14.62
CA LYS A 192 9.02 23.55 -14.68
C LYS A 192 7.65 24.20 -14.85
N ASP A 193 6.78 23.59 -15.65
CA ASP A 193 5.41 24.07 -15.83
C ASP A 193 4.60 23.92 -14.53
N PHE A 194 4.75 22.76 -13.86
CA PHE A 194 4.13 22.51 -12.57
C PHE A 194 4.58 23.52 -11.49
N GLU A 195 5.89 23.71 -11.34
CA GLU A 195 6.44 24.68 -10.38
C GLU A 195 5.94 26.11 -10.65
N THR A 196 5.92 26.50 -11.93
CA THR A 196 5.47 27.83 -12.34
C THR A 196 3.98 28.03 -12.03
N ALA A 197 3.15 27.03 -12.35
CA ALA A 197 1.72 27.05 -12.03
C ALA A 197 1.51 27.12 -10.50
N ALA A 198 2.20 26.25 -9.75
CA ALA A 198 2.10 26.22 -8.28
C ALA A 198 2.46 27.53 -7.64
N GLN A 199 3.58 28.14 -8.04
CA GLN A 199 4.04 29.40 -7.51
C GLN A 199 3.11 30.57 -7.87
N THR A 200 2.61 30.60 -9.12
CA THR A 200 1.70 31.66 -9.57
C THR A 200 0.37 31.58 -8.82
N ILE A 201 -0.21 30.39 -8.69
CA ILE A 201 -1.46 30.19 -7.95
C ILE A 201 -1.29 30.60 -6.48
N SER A 202 -0.24 30.09 -5.83
CA SER A 202 0.03 30.43 -4.42
C SER A 202 0.22 31.94 -4.21
N THR A 203 0.89 32.62 -5.15
CA THR A 203 1.12 34.07 -5.07
C THR A 203 -0.18 34.85 -5.26
N ASN A 204 -0.96 34.52 -6.30
CA ASN A 204 -2.15 35.27 -6.67
C ASN A 204 -3.32 35.04 -5.71
N LEU A 205 -3.36 33.85 -5.05
CA LEU A 205 -4.44 33.50 -4.14
C LEU A 205 -4.01 33.43 -2.66
N LYS A 206 -2.85 33.99 -2.33
CA LYS A 206 -2.25 33.97 -0.99
C LYS A 206 -3.19 34.49 0.10
N ASP A 207 -3.89 35.59 -0.18
CA ASP A 207 -4.77 36.25 0.81
C ASP A 207 -6.00 35.37 1.14
N GLN A 208 -6.28 34.36 0.35
CA GLN A 208 -7.34 33.39 0.57
C GLN A 208 -6.85 32.13 1.26
N GLY A 209 -5.56 32.03 1.57
CA GLY A 209 -4.93 30.85 2.17
C GLY A 209 -4.94 29.65 1.22
N ILE A 210 -4.76 29.88 -0.09
CA ILE A 210 -4.73 28.85 -1.14
C ILE A 210 -3.29 28.61 -1.56
N TYR A 211 -2.94 27.33 -1.68
CA TYR A 211 -1.65 26.87 -2.18
C TYR A 211 -1.78 26.27 -3.57
N GLY A 212 -0.72 26.39 -4.38
CA GLY A 212 -0.68 25.80 -5.71
C GLY A 212 -0.49 24.29 -5.71
N ALA A 213 0.35 23.77 -4.81
CA ALA A 213 0.67 22.36 -4.70
C ALA A 213 0.88 21.96 -3.24
N ALA A 214 1.00 20.66 -2.98
CA ALA A 214 1.37 20.13 -1.66
C ALA A 214 2.61 19.25 -1.79
N GLY A 215 3.71 19.67 -1.16
CA GLY A 215 4.95 18.89 -1.03
C GLY A 215 4.84 17.84 0.09
N GLY A 216 3.89 16.92 -0.04
CA GLY A 216 3.68 15.87 0.94
C GLY A 216 4.85 14.88 0.99
N MET A 217 5.12 14.36 2.19
CA MET A 217 6.13 13.33 2.42
C MET A 217 5.49 11.94 2.34
N ASP A 218 5.17 11.52 1.13
CA ASP A 218 4.63 10.19 0.85
C ASP A 218 5.37 9.56 -0.34
N GLY A 219 5.94 8.37 -0.15
CA GLY A 219 6.73 7.71 -1.19
C GLY A 219 5.90 7.45 -2.44
N GLN A 220 4.77 6.80 -2.28
CA GLN A 220 3.95 6.35 -3.39
C GLN A 220 3.36 7.51 -4.20
N THR A 221 2.84 8.53 -3.54
CA THR A 221 2.15 9.62 -4.24
C THR A 221 3.07 10.75 -4.68
N THR A 222 4.22 10.95 -4.02
CA THR A 222 5.10 12.09 -4.28
C THR A 222 6.52 11.66 -4.68
N TYR A 223 7.43 11.48 -3.73
CA TYR A 223 8.86 11.49 -4.04
C TYR A 223 9.39 10.24 -4.75
N TYR A 224 8.76 9.06 -4.67
CA TYR A 224 9.19 7.94 -5.52
C TYR A 224 8.97 8.25 -7.00
N ASN A 225 7.86 8.92 -7.35
CA ASN A 225 7.61 9.33 -8.73
C ASN A 225 8.67 10.31 -9.22
N THR A 226 8.99 11.34 -8.42
CA THR A 226 9.99 12.34 -8.82
C THR A 226 11.41 11.78 -8.85
N ILE A 227 11.77 10.85 -7.95
CA ILE A 227 13.03 10.12 -8.02
C ILE A 227 13.13 9.37 -9.36
N LEU A 228 12.10 8.60 -9.72
CA LEU A 228 12.05 7.87 -10.99
C LEU A 228 12.09 8.83 -12.20
N GLN A 229 11.35 9.94 -12.15
CA GLN A 229 11.32 10.95 -13.21
C GLN A 229 12.64 11.69 -13.38
N ALA A 230 13.45 11.79 -12.34
CA ALA A 230 14.82 12.31 -12.42
C ALA A 230 15.83 11.29 -12.97
N GLY A 231 15.42 10.02 -13.16
CA GLY A 231 16.28 8.91 -13.56
C GLY A 231 17.04 8.26 -12.40
N GLY A 232 16.59 8.51 -11.16
CA GLY A 232 17.08 7.86 -9.93
C GLY A 232 16.33 6.59 -9.60
N GLU A 233 16.66 6.01 -8.44
CA GLU A 233 16.01 4.82 -7.89
C GLU A 233 15.95 4.91 -6.35
N VAL A 234 14.95 4.31 -5.75
CA VAL A 234 14.84 4.18 -4.29
C VAL A 234 15.68 3.01 -3.80
N ILE A 235 15.61 1.90 -4.52
CA ILE A 235 16.34 0.66 -4.28
C ILE A 235 16.73 0.07 -5.62
N ASN A 236 17.91 -0.54 -5.71
CA ASN A 236 18.36 -1.19 -6.94
C ASN A 236 17.52 -2.44 -7.29
N ALA A 237 17.62 -2.89 -8.53
CA ALA A 237 16.84 -4.03 -9.04
C ALA A 237 17.05 -5.32 -8.23
N ASP A 238 18.24 -5.53 -7.67
CA ASP A 238 18.56 -6.70 -6.85
C ASP A 238 18.09 -6.56 -5.39
N GLN A 239 17.48 -5.43 -5.03
CA GLN A 239 16.98 -5.12 -3.68
C GLN A 239 18.07 -5.19 -2.58
N THR A 240 19.31 -4.91 -2.95
CA THR A 240 20.48 -5.02 -2.07
C THR A 240 21.11 -3.69 -1.70
N LYS A 241 20.73 -2.61 -2.40
CA LYS A 241 21.32 -1.28 -2.24
C LYS A 241 20.29 -0.17 -2.41
N SER A 242 20.36 0.81 -1.52
CA SER A 242 19.63 2.07 -1.62
C SER A 242 20.16 2.93 -2.76
N GLY A 243 19.27 3.62 -3.46
CA GLY A 243 19.61 4.60 -4.49
C GLY A 243 19.48 6.05 -4.04
N TYR A 244 19.13 6.32 -2.77
CA TYR A 244 18.88 7.67 -2.27
C TYR A 244 20.09 8.62 -2.37
N ASP A 245 21.32 8.10 -2.28
CA ASP A 245 22.54 8.89 -2.35
C ASP A 245 22.95 9.32 -3.77
N SER A 246 22.22 8.89 -4.80
CA SER A 246 22.48 9.32 -6.18
C SER A 246 22.06 10.78 -6.39
N PRO A 247 22.73 11.54 -7.28
CA PRO A 247 22.32 12.90 -7.62
C PRO A 247 20.88 12.95 -8.13
N GLU A 248 20.48 12.00 -8.95
CA GLU A 248 19.15 11.90 -9.55
C GLU A 248 18.05 11.72 -8.49
N SER A 249 18.30 10.86 -7.49
CA SER A 249 17.35 10.66 -6.39
C SER A 249 17.26 11.89 -5.49
N GLN A 250 18.39 12.58 -5.26
CA GLN A 250 18.42 13.85 -4.56
C GLN A 250 17.63 14.95 -5.30
N ASP A 251 17.74 15.02 -6.64
CA ASP A 251 16.95 15.94 -7.46
C ASP A 251 15.45 15.69 -7.31
N GLY A 252 15.04 14.41 -7.26
CA GLY A 252 13.64 14.02 -7.04
C GLY A 252 13.09 14.45 -5.67
N LEU A 253 13.90 14.40 -4.61
CA LEU A 253 13.54 14.91 -3.29
C LEU A 253 13.55 16.43 -3.25
N GLN A 254 14.54 17.08 -3.90
CA GLN A 254 14.70 18.52 -3.94
C GLN A 254 13.50 19.22 -4.58
N PHE A 255 12.89 18.59 -5.60
CA PHE A 255 11.66 19.12 -6.23
C PHE A 255 10.57 19.47 -5.21
N TRP A 256 10.33 18.60 -4.24
CA TRP A 256 9.30 18.81 -3.21
C TRP A 256 9.73 19.84 -2.14
N THR A 257 10.98 19.76 -1.72
CA THR A 257 11.50 20.70 -0.70
C THR A 257 11.54 22.13 -1.23
N ASP A 258 11.82 22.34 -2.52
CA ASP A 258 11.78 23.66 -3.16
C ASP A 258 10.37 24.24 -3.22
N LEU A 259 9.34 23.43 -3.47
CA LEU A 259 7.93 23.87 -3.42
C LEU A 259 7.51 24.33 -2.03
N ILE A 260 8.00 23.68 -0.99
CA ILE A 260 7.77 24.09 0.40
C ILE A 260 8.53 25.39 0.70
N ALA A 261 9.81 25.44 0.37
CA ALA A 261 10.69 26.57 0.67
C ALA A 261 10.25 27.87 -0.03
N ASN A 262 9.72 27.79 -1.25
CA ASN A 262 9.25 28.97 -2.00
C ASN A 262 7.80 29.39 -1.69
N GLY A 263 7.10 28.65 -0.80
CA GLY A 263 5.73 28.93 -0.40
C GLY A 263 4.65 28.50 -1.39
N SER A 264 4.99 27.65 -2.37
CA SER A 264 4.03 27.03 -3.29
C SER A 264 3.22 25.91 -2.62
N SER A 265 3.73 25.38 -1.52
CA SER A 265 3.14 24.31 -0.71
C SER A 265 2.93 24.79 0.74
N PRO A 266 1.95 24.23 1.46
CA PRO A 266 1.94 24.29 2.92
C PRO A 266 3.26 23.75 3.49
N SER A 267 3.65 24.21 4.68
CA SER A 267 4.81 23.67 5.39
C SER A 267 4.58 22.20 5.83
N MET A 268 5.66 21.50 6.16
CA MET A 268 5.57 20.12 6.70
C MET A 268 4.68 20.06 7.95
N GLN A 269 4.76 21.03 8.85
CA GLN A 269 3.89 21.07 10.02
C GLN A 269 2.41 21.21 9.63
N GLN A 270 2.08 22.07 8.67
CA GLN A 270 0.71 22.24 8.19
C GLN A 270 0.18 20.97 7.50
N LEU A 271 1.03 20.24 6.75
CA LEU A 271 0.68 18.99 6.10
C LEU A 271 0.55 17.83 7.10
N THR A 272 1.26 17.88 8.22
CA THR A 272 1.10 16.94 9.34
C THR A 272 -0.22 17.18 10.08
N ASP A 273 -0.57 18.43 10.32
CA ASP A 273 -1.81 18.82 11.01
C ASP A 273 -3.05 18.59 10.13
N THR A 274 -2.92 18.80 8.83
CA THR A 274 -3.99 18.63 7.83
C THR A 274 -3.42 17.94 6.59
N PRO A 275 -3.76 16.68 6.30
CA PRO A 275 -3.29 15.97 5.12
C PRO A 275 -3.62 16.67 3.80
N ALA A 276 -2.81 16.42 2.76
CA ALA A 276 -2.91 17.09 1.46
C ALA A 276 -4.26 16.85 0.76
N ASP A 277 -4.85 15.67 0.91
CA ASP A 277 -6.19 15.34 0.41
C ASP A 277 -7.28 16.21 1.03
N GLN A 278 -7.17 16.53 2.33
CA GLN A 278 -8.10 17.44 3.00
C GLN A 278 -7.90 18.89 2.56
N TRP A 279 -6.65 19.32 2.34
CA TRP A 279 -6.36 20.62 1.71
C TRP A 279 -7.04 20.73 0.35
N PHE A 280 -6.93 19.68 -0.48
CA PHE A 280 -7.51 19.65 -1.81
C PHE A 280 -9.04 19.64 -1.78
N THR A 281 -9.64 18.75 -1.03
CA THR A 281 -11.10 18.60 -0.95
C THR A 281 -11.80 19.78 -0.27
N SER A 282 -11.09 20.54 0.57
CA SER A 282 -11.59 21.80 1.12
C SER A 282 -11.47 23.01 0.16
N GLY A 283 -10.93 22.81 -1.05
CA GLY A 283 -10.73 23.89 -2.03
C GLY A 283 -9.60 24.87 -1.68
N LYS A 284 -8.64 24.44 -0.86
CA LYS A 284 -7.47 25.24 -0.45
C LYS A 284 -6.16 24.81 -1.13
N LEU A 285 -6.23 23.86 -2.04
CA LEU A 285 -5.11 23.36 -2.81
C LEU A 285 -5.51 23.23 -4.29
N ALA A 286 -4.69 23.73 -5.20
CA ALA A 286 -5.00 23.72 -6.62
C ALA A 286 -4.56 22.42 -7.32
N MET A 287 -3.45 21.83 -6.89
CA MET A 287 -2.88 20.61 -7.46
C MET A 287 -2.52 19.63 -6.35
N TYR A 288 -3.03 18.41 -6.46
CA TYR A 288 -2.79 17.32 -5.52
C TYR A 288 -2.31 16.06 -6.26
N TRP A 289 -1.12 15.56 -5.94
CA TRP A 289 -0.65 14.27 -6.44
C TRP A 289 -1.30 13.15 -5.66
N GLY A 290 -2.03 12.30 -6.34
CA GLY A 290 -2.76 11.21 -5.71
C GLY A 290 -3.11 10.12 -6.71
N GLY A 291 -3.35 8.93 -6.20
CA GLY A 291 -3.75 7.79 -7.02
C GLY A 291 -5.22 7.81 -7.40
N SER A 292 -5.59 6.83 -8.20
CA SER A 292 -6.98 6.63 -8.66
C SER A 292 -7.98 6.44 -7.51
N TRP A 293 -7.53 5.90 -6.37
CA TRP A 293 -8.36 5.68 -5.17
C TRP A 293 -8.90 6.96 -4.52
N VAL A 294 -8.34 8.13 -4.86
CA VAL A 294 -8.81 9.44 -4.35
C VAL A 294 -10.18 9.82 -4.95
N ARG A 295 -10.56 9.22 -6.07
CA ARG A 295 -11.80 9.55 -6.79
C ARG A 295 -13.06 9.54 -5.90
N PRO A 296 -13.36 8.55 -5.06
CA PRO A 296 -14.55 8.57 -4.20
C PRO A 296 -14.54 9.78 -3.25
N LEU A 297 -13.41 10.04 -2.60
CA LEU A 297 -13.24 11.18 -1.69
C LEU A 297 -13.49 12.53 -2.40
N VAL A 298 -12.91 12.70 -3.58
CA VAL A 298 -13.10 13.91 -4.40
C VAL A 298 -14.54 14.01 -4.88
N GLY A 299 -15.14 12.91 -5.34
CA GLY A 299 -16.49 12.89 -5.85
C GLY A 299 -17.58 13.28 -4.84
N GLU A 300 -17.31 13.10 -3.56
CA GLU A 300 -18.17 13.48 -2.44
C GLU A 300 -17.86 14.88 -1.86
N SER A 301 -16.82 15.54 -2.38
CA SER A 301 -16.34 16.81 -1.86
C SER A 301 -16.97 18.02 -2.56
N PRO A 302 -16.91 19.22 -1.94
CA PRO A 302 -17.34 20.47 -2.55
C PRO A 302 -16.63 20.84 -3.86
N VAL A 303 -15.47 20.26 -4.16
CA VAL A 303 -14.69 20.54 -5.38
C VAL A 303 -14.93 19.54 -6.51
N ALA A 304 -15.86 18.60 -6.35
CA ALA A 304 -16.12 17.52 -7.31
C ALA A 304 -16.32 18.03 -8.75
N ASP A 305 -17.17 19.04 -8.94
CA ASP A 305 -17.52 19.59 -10.25
C ASP A 305 -16.40 20.37 -10.92
N THR A 306 -15.40 20.80 -10.16
CA THR A 306 -14.23 21.56 -10.65
C THR A 306 -12.95 20.74 -10.70
N THR A 307 -13.04 19.45 -10.33
CA THR A 307 -11.88 18.58 -10.30
C THR A 307 -11.71 17.79 -11.59
N LYS A 308 -10.46 17.71 -12.06
CA LYS A 308 -10.01 16.81 -13.13
C LYS A 308 -8.70 16.14 -12.76
N ALA A 309 -8.48 14.95 -13.28
CA ALA A 309 -7.18 14.31 -13.23
C ALA A 309 -6.38 14.66 -14.51
N VAL A 310 -5.09 14.90 -14.35
CA VAL A 310 -4.13 15.09 -15.45
C VAL A 310 -2.90 14.21 -15.21
N PRO A 311 -2.12 13.84 -16.26
CA PRO A 311 -0.90 13.08 -16.08
C PRO A 311 0.07 13.79 -15.14
N LEU A 312 0.98 13.05 -14.50
CA LEU A 312 2.11 13.66 -13.78
C LEU A 312 2.96 14.51 -14.74
N PRO A 313 3.54 15.63 -14.28
CA PRO A 313 4.47 16.40 -15.06
C PRO A 313 5.74 15.59 -15.34
N ILE A 314 6.34 15.81 -16.52
CA ILE A 314 7.53 15.09 -16.97
C ILE A 314 8.78 15.73 -16.36
N GLY A 315 9.63 14.92 -15.71
CA GLY A 315 10.97 15.32 -15.31
C GLY A 315 11.96 15.10 -16.46
N LYS A 316 13.08 14.44 -16.18
CA LYS A 316 14.00 13.94 -17.18
C LYS A 316 13.40 12.77 -17.97
N GLU A 317 12.58 11.97 -17.30
CA GLU A 317 11.83 10.86 -17.86
C GLU A 317 10.34 10.98 -17.48
N GLN A 318 9.47 10.34 -18.26
CA GLN A 318 8.09 10.12 -17.88
C GLN A 318 8.01 8.85 -17.03
N ALA A 319 7.57 8.96 -15.79
CA ALA A 319 7.41 7.82 -14.91
C ALA A 319 6.32 8.07 -13.86
N THR A 320 5.71 6.98 -13.42
CA THR A 320 4.83 6.91 -12.24
C THR A 320 5.04 5.58 -11.55
N VAL A 321 4.75 5.47 -10.26
CA VAL A 321 4.69 4.17 -9.60
C VAL A 321 3.36 3.50 -9.88
N ILE A 322 3.40 2.16 -10.05
CA ILE A 322 2.22 1.30 -10.00
C ILE A 322 2.25 0.47 -8.73
N HIS A 323 1.13 0.38 -8.09
CA HIS A 323 0.91 -0.42 -6.90
C HIS A 323 -0.50 -0.98 -6.91
N GLY A 324 -0.92 -1.68 -5.87
CA GLY A 324 -2.27 -2.20 -5.68
C GLY A 324 -2.45 -2.76 -4.29
N VAL A 325 -3.63 -3.28 -4.05
CA VAL A 325 -4.04 -3.92 -2.80
C VAL A 325 -4.49 -5.35 -3.10
N SER A 326 -4.19 -6.27 -2.20
CA SER A 326 -4.70 -7.65 -2.27
C SER A 326 -5.66 -7.97 -1.14
N ASN A 327 -6.55 -8.91 -1.40
CA ASN A 327 -7.31 -9.61 -0.38
C ASN A 327 -6.54 -10.87 0.05
N VAL A 328 -6.26 -10.99 1.34
CA VAL A 328 -5.56 -12.15 1.91
C VAL A 328 -6.37 -12.77 3.06
N VAL A 329 -6.29 -14.09 3.19
CA VAL A 329 -6.91 -14.85 4.27
C VAL A 329 -5.89 -15.08 5.39
N ALA A 330 -6.28 -14.84 6.65
CA ALA A 330 -5.41 -15.10 7.79
C ALA A 330 -5.22 -16.60 8.03
N SER A 331 -3.97 -17.06 8.20
CA SER A 331 -3.65 -18.47 8.47
C SER A 331 -4.27 -18.98 9.77
N ALA A 332 -4.40 -18.10 10.78
CA ALA A 332 -4.99 -18.43 12.08
C ALA A 332 -6.53 -18.34 12.11
N SER A 333 -7.18 -17.96 10.99
CA SER A 333 -8.65 -17.89 10.93
C SER A 333 -9.28 -19.22 11.27
N LYS A 334 -10.28 -19.18 12.14
CA LYS A 334 -11.11 -20.37 12.48
C LYS A 334 -12.26 -20.54 11.50
N ASN A 335 -12.54 -19.55 10.69
CA ASN A 335 -13.59 -19.52 9.67
C ASN A 335 -12.98 -19.52 8.25
N LYS A 336 -11.84 -20.19 8.08
CA LYS A 336 -11.01 -20.15 6.86
C LYS A 336 -11.83 -20.42 5.60
N GLN A 337 -12.68 -21.45 5.61
CA GLN A 337 -13.53 -21.79 4.47
C GLN A 337 -14.49 -20.66 4.07
N ALA A 338 -15.07 -19.96 5.04
CA ALA A 338 -15.94 -18.83 4.75
C ALA A 338 -15.16 -17.59 4.26
N ALA A 339 -13.96 -17.35 4.81
CA ALA A 339 -13.07 -16.28 4.37
C ALA A 339 -12.56 -16.51 2.93
N GLN A 340 -12.18 -17.76 2.60
CA GLN A 340 -11.81 -18.16 1.24
C GLN A 340 -12.98 -18.04 0.26
N ALA A 341 -14.21 -18.38 0.67
CA ALA A 341 -15.39 -18.18 -0.17
C ALA A 341 -15.61 -16.71 -0.53
N LEU A 342 -15.43 -15.79 0.45
CA LEU A 342 -15.49 -14.36 0.18
C LEU A 342 -14.32 -13.91 -0.70
N GLN A 343 -13.08 -14.38 -0.47
CA GLN A 343 -11.93 -14.08 -1.30
C GLN A 343 -12.15 -14.48 -2.76
N VAL A 344 -12.62 -15.70 -3.01
CA VAL A 344 -12.96 -16.20 -4.34
C VAL A 344 -14.06 -15.38 -5.01
N PHE A 345 -15.09 -14.99 -4.26
CA PHE A 345 -16.14 -14.12 -4.77
C PHE A 345 -15.59 -12.74 -5.18
N LEU A 346 -14.80 -12.10 -4.31
CA LEU A 346 -14.18 -10.80 -4.57
C LEU A 346 -13.16 -10.85 -5.72
N ALA A 347 -12.56 -12.01 -5.98
CA ALA A 347 -11.68 -12.27 -7.12
C ALA A 347 -12.44 -12.39 -8.45
N SER A 348 -13.76 -12.55 -8.43
CA SER A 348 -14.54 -12.75 -9.64
C SER A 348 -14.61 -11.48 -10.50
N LYS A 349 -14.71 -11.68 -11.84
CA LYS A 349 -14.93 -10.58 -12.78
C LYS A 349 -16.13 -9.70 -12.37
N LYS A 350 -17.21 -10.34 -11.92
CA LYS A 350 -18.44 -9.66 -11.52
C LYS A 350 -18.23 -8.73 -10.33
N ALA A 351 -17.56 -9.20 -9.27
CA ALA A 351 -17.34 -8.39 -8.08
C ALA A 351 -16.39 -7.22 -8.37
N GLN A 352 -15.35 -7.44 -9.15
CA GLN A 352 -14.40 -6.38 -9.52
C GLN A 352 -15.03 -5.38 -10.49
N GLN A 353 -15.82 -5.83 -11.46
CA GLN A 353 -16.58 -4.95 -12.35
C GLN A 353 -17.51 -4.02 -11.54
N GLU A 354 -18.25 -4.54 -10.54
CA GLU A 354 -19.13 -3.74 -9.69
C GLU A 354 -18.37 -2.64 -8.93
N GLN A 355 -17.16 -2.92 -8.44
CA GLN A 355 -16.32 -1.89 -7.79
C GLN A 355 -15.87 -0.81 -8.78
N GLY A 356 -15.52 -1.21 -10.01
CA GLY A 356 -15.22 -0.27 -11.08
C GLY A 356 -16.42 0.57 -11.49
N ASP A 357 -17.59 -0.04 -11.70
CA ASP A 357 -18.84 0.65 -12.06
C ASP A 357 -19.25 1.70 -11.00
N LEU A 358 -18.96 1.42 -9.73
CA LEU A 358 -19.16 2.36 -8.62
C LEU A 358 -18.03 3.40 -8.50
N GLY A 359 -17.01 3.30 -9.34
CA GLY A 359 -15.86 4.20 -9.35
C GLY A 359 -15.02 4.16 -8.07
N ALA A 360 -15.02 3.04 -7.36
CA ALA A 360 -14.28 2.91 -6.11
C ALA A 360 -12.78 2.70 -6.35
N ILE A 361 -12.43 1.92 -7.37
CA ILE A 361 -11.07 1.48 -7.67
C ILE A 361 -10.91 1.23 -9.17
N ILE A 362 -9.67 1.17 -9.66
CA ILE A 362 -9.35 0.51 -10.93
C ILE A 362 -9.26 -0.99 -10.65
N PRO A 363 -10.20 -1.83 -11.11
CA PRO A 363 -10.20 -3.24 -10.80
C PRO A 363 -8.98 -3.95 -11.40
N ALA A 364 -8.41 -4.92 -10.66
CA ALA A 364 -7.27 -5.69 -11.15
C ALA A 364 -7.65 -6.76 -12.18
N TYR A 365 -8.91 -7.22 -12.22
CA TYR A 365 -9.36 -8.23 -13.17
C TYR A 365 -9.31 -7.69 -14.60
N THR A 366 -8.55 -8.34 -15.47
CA THR A 366 -8.32 -7.88 -16.84
C THR A 366 -9.62 -7.70 -17.63
N GLY A 367 -9.77 -6.54 -18.27
CA GLY A 367 -10.94 -6.17 -19.06
C GLY A 367 -12.12 -5.61 -18.26
N THR A 368 -11.90 -5.18 -17.00
CA THR A 368 -12.90 -4.46 -16.18
C THR A 368 -12.50 -3.01 -15.86
N GLN A 369 -11.31 -2.57 -16.28
CA GLN A 369 -10.74 -1.26 -15.92
C GLN A 369 -11.55 -0.09 -16.47
N GLN A 370 -12.12 -0.25 -17.67
CA GLN A 370 -12.89 0.82 -18.32
C GLN A 370 -14.11 1.26 -17.50
N SER A 371 -14.68 0.36 -16.69
CA SER A 371 -15.80 0.68 -15.82
C SER A 371 -15.49 1.80 -14.82
N PHE A 372 -14.26 1.83 -14.29
CA PHE A 372 -13.80 2.91 -13.42
C PHE A 372 -13.76 4.25 -14.17
N VAL A 373 -13.20 4.26 -15.38
CA VAL A 373 -13.14 5.47 -16.21
C VAL A 373 -14.53 6.01 -16.53
N ASP A 374 -15.44 5.13 -16.92
CA ASP A 374 -16.82 5.47 -17.30
C ASP A 374 -17.66 5.93 -16.12
N SER A 375 -17.28 5.58 -14.90
CA SER A 375 -18.02 5.92 -13.67
C SER A 375 -18.11 7.44 -13.42
N TYR A 376 -17.14 8.22 -13.93
CA TYR A 376 -17.08 9.68 -13.75
C TYR A 376 -16.46 10.38 -14.99
N PRO A 377 -17.23 10.51 -16.09
CA PRO A 377 -16.69 10.97 -17.38
C PRO A 377 -16.06 12.37 -17.35
N ASN A 378 -16.50 13.24 -16.42
CA ASN A 378 -16.04 14.61 -16.33
C ASN A 378 -14.68 14.76 -15.64
N MET A 379 -14.18 13.74 -14.93
CA MET A 379 -12.94 13.81 -14.15
C MET A 379 -11.68 13.40 -14.93
N ASN A 380 -11.81 12.93 -16.19
CA ASN A 380 -10.69 12.49 -17.01
C ASN A 380 -9.88 11.33 -16.37
N LEU A 381 -10.59 10.33 -15.85
CA LEU A 381 -9.95 9.20 -15.14
C LEU A 381 -9.11 8.29 -16.05
N GLN A 382 -9.23 8.42 -17.37
CA GLN A 382 -8.43 7.68 -18.35
C GLN A 382 -6.92 7.84 -18.12
N VAL A 383 -6.48 8.99 -17.60
CA VAL A 383 -5.05 9.27 -17.34
C VAL A 383 -4.38 8.23 -16.45
N PHE A 384 -5.14 7.60 -15.53
CA PHE A 384 -4.60 6.55 -14.66
C PHE A 384 -4.38 5.23 -15.39
N LEU A 385 -5.15 4.93 -16.43
CA LEU A 385 -4.92 3.77 -17.29
C LEU A 385 -3.80 4.04 -18.30
N ASP A 386 -3.77 5.22 -18.89
CA ASP A 386 -2.72 5.63 -19.86
C ASP A 386 -1.34 5.64 -19.16
N ALA A 387 -1.29 5.92 -17.87
CA ALA A 387 -0.07 5.91 -17.08
C ALA A 387 0.59 4.52 -16.97
N LEU A 388 -0.13 3.43 -17.26
CA LEU A 388 0.43 2.07 -17.29
C LEU A 388 1.58 1.92 -18.31
N ASP A 389 1.57 2.69 -19.38
CA ASP A 389 2.59 2.62 -20.45
C ASP A 389 4.00 3.00 -19.94
N TYR A 390 4.08 3.77 -18.84
CA TYR A 390 5.34 4.24 -18.27
C TYR A 390 5.45 3.99 -16.76
N ALA A 391 4.54 3.19 -16.21
CA ALA A 391 4.54 2.86 -14.79
C ALA A 391 5.70 1.93 -14.40
N LYS A 392 6.25 2.17 -13.22
CA LYS A 392 7.26 1.33 -12.57
C LYS A 392 6.69 0.73 -11.29
N PRO A 393 7.02 -0.52 -10.96
CA PRO A 393 6.57 -1.10 -9.69
C PRO A 393 7.00 -0.26 -8.49
N LEU A 394 6.12 -0.16 -7.49
CA LEU A 394 6.46 0.44 -6.21
C LEU A 394 7.71 -0.26 -5.64
N PRO A 395 8.72 0.49 -5.17
CA PRO A 395 9.92 -0.10 -4.57
C PRO A 395 9.58 -0.95 -3.34
N VAL A 396 10.01 -2.20 -3.34
CA VAL A 396 9.81 -3.14 -2.21
C VAL A 396 11.03 -4.02 -2.02
N SER A 397 11.20 -4.55 -0.82
CA SER A 397 12.15 -5.61 -0.47
C SER A 397 11.58 -6.46 0.66
N LYS A 398 12.33 -7.48 1.11
CA LYS A 398 11.93 -8.28 2.29
C LYS A 398 11.73 -7.42 3.54
N ASP A 399 12.52 -6.36 3.66
CA ASP A 399 12.55 -5.47 4.83
C ASP A 399 11.95 -4.09 4.54
N THR A 400 11.00 -3.99 3.60
CA THR A 400 10.37 -2.72 3.19
C THR A 400 9.88 -1.91 4.38
N ALA A 401 9.17 -2.53 5.32
CA ALA A 401 8.65 -1.84 6.49
C ALA A 401 9.76 -1.20 7.36
N ALA A 402 10.94 -1.84 7.44
CA ALA A 402 12.06 -1.34 8.22
C ALA A 402 12.71 -0.12 7.57
N TRP A 403 12.93 -0.12 6.25
CA TRP A 403 13.51 1.05 5.60
C TRP A 403 12.49 2.18 5.33
N ASN A 404 11.19 1.88 5.18
CA ASN A 404 10.14 2.92 5.21
C ASN A 404 10.08 3.64 6.57
N ALA A 405 10.38 2.94 7.67
CA ALA A 405 10.50 3.59 8.98
C ALA A 405 11.66 4.60 9.00
N LEU A 406 12.80 4.30 8.34
CA LEU A 406 13.92 5.25 8.20
C LEU A 406 13.53 6.49 7.36
N GLU A 407 12.75 6.31 6.29
CA GLU A 407 12.21 7.44 5.52
C GLU A 407 11.36 8.35 6.41
N THR A 408 10.46 7.76 7.19
CA THR A 408 9.59 8.49 8.13
C THR A 408 10.39 9.22 9.21
N GLU A 409 11.52 8.67 9.64
CA GLU A 409 12.39 9.25 10.67
C GLU A 409 13.27 10.37 10.11
N LEU A 410 13.88 10.18 8.94
CA LEU A 410 14.97 11.04 8.45
C LEU A 410 14.51 12.12 7.47
N LEU A 411 13.59 11.81 6.55
CA LEU A 411 13.16 12.76 5.52
C LEU A 411 12.51 14.05 6.07
N PRO A 412 11.84 14.06 7.24
CA PRO A 412 11.31 15.30 7.80
C PRO A 412 12.33 16.41 7.94
N ASP A 413 13.58 16.12 8.27
CA ASP A 413 14.65 17.12 8.39
C ASP A 413 14.93 17.85 7.06
N ALA A 414 14.83 17.13 5.92
CA ALA A 414 14.98 17.72 4.60
C ALA A 414 13.74 18.53 4.19
N PHE A 415 12.54 17.95 4.39
CA PHE A 415 11.28 18.57 4.00
C PHE A 415 10.93 19.79 4.86
N SER A 416 11.40 19.86 6.11
CA SER A 416 11.30 21.06 6.97
C SER A 416 12.35 22.11 6.66
N GLY A 417 13.39 21.76 5.87
CA GLY A 417 14.52 22.63 5.58
C GLY A 417 15.55 22.72 6.70
N ASP A 418 15.49 21.84 7.69
CA ASP A 418 16.42 21.80 8.83
C ASP A 418 17.80 21.28 8.41
N LYS A 419 17.84 20.38 7.41
CA LYS A 419 19.08 19.85 6.81
C LYS A 419 19.00 19.86 5.28
N PRO A 420 20.16 19.98 4.59
CA PRO A 420 20.20 19.83 3.14
C PRO A 420 19.72 18.43 2.70
N VAL A 421 18.96 18.36 1.60
CA VAL A 421 18.49 17.09 1.01
C VAL A 421 19.63 16.10 0.82
N LYS A 422 20.78 16.55 0.32
CA LYS A 422 21.96 15.72 0.08
C LYS A 422 22.45 14.99 1.34
N ASP A 423 22.46 15.68 2.48
CA ASP A 423 22.98 15.11 3.73
C ASP A 423 21.99 14.08 4.30
N VAL A 424 20.69 14.39 4.25
CA VAL A 424 19.62 13.48 4.69
C VAL A 424 19.53 12.25 3.78
N ALA A 425 19.59 12.43 2.46
CA ALA A 425 19.54 11.35 1.49
C ALA A 425 20.73 10.39 1.63
N LYS A 426 21.92 10.94 1.92
CA LYS A 426 23.12 10.12 2.20
C LYS A 426 22.96 9.31 3.49
N ASP A 427 22.50 9.94 4.57
CA ASP A 427 22.30 9.24 5.86
C ASP A 427 21.21 8.16 5.73
N LEU A 428 20.12 8.45 5.03
CA LEU A 428 19.08 7.47 4.72
C LEU A 428 19.64 6.30 3.91
N ALA A 429 20.43 6.56 2.87
CA ALA A 429 21.03 5.51 2.05
C ALA A 429 21.96 4.60 2.88
N ASP A 430 22.82 5.18 3.73
CA ASP A 430 23.74 4.43 4.58
C ASP A 430 22.96 3.52 5.56
N GLN A 431 21.91 4.03 6.20
CA GLN A 431 21.11 3.26 7.14
C GLN A 431 20.24 2.20 6.44
N MET A 432 19.66 2.54 5.28
CA MET A 432 18.87 1.59 4.47
C MET A 432 19.74 0.44 3.98
N ASN A 433 20.99 0.71 3.53
CA ASN A 433 21.96 -0.32 3.16
C ASN A 433 22.28 -1.28 4.32
N ALA A 434 22.31 -0.78 5.56
CA ALA A 434 22.51 -1.64 6.73
C ALA A 434 21.28 -2.54 7.03
N VAL A 435 20.09 -2.14 6.64
CA VAL A 435 18.88 -2.97 6.69
C VAL A 435 18.92 -4.02 5.58
N LEU A 436 19.21 -3.63 4.35
CA LEU A 436 19.21 -4.51 3.18
C LEU A 436 20.31 -5.58 3.20
N ALA A 437 21.36 -5.39 4.00
CA ALA A 437 22.46 -6.34 4.15
C ALA A 437 22.16 -7.52 5.11
N LYS A 438 20.99 -7.53 5.76
CA LYS A 438 20.58 -8.58 6.73
C LYS A 438 19.84 -9.71 6.03
#